data_6fa766da9b4d37ff02bf15c63b4cda55
#
_entry.id   6fa766da9b4d37ff02bf15c63b4cda55
#
_cell.length_a   1.000
_cell.length_b   1.000
_cell.length_c   1.000
_cell.angle_alpha   90.00
_cell.angle_beta   90.00
_cell.angle_gamma   90.00
#
_symmetry.space_group_name_H-M   'P 1'
#
loop_
_entity.id
_entity.type
_entity.pdbx_description
1 polymer ?
#
loop_
_entity_poly.entity_id
_entity_poly.type
_entity_poly.pdbx_seq_one_letter_code
_entity_poly.pdbx_strand_id
1 'polypeptide(L)'
;MGYKVLKQGWRLIAILAIGFSSGCSGNEKIKGIDLDEVGYGSSVFSVLKGEDYESEALKLPEGVGEDITVKIKDVRNFSTKESEPLFFESCEVIGWSSPVDLNTDKTMEAVLAKYNPVQKATLSVDASTGKLILYGAGTKNIPAAVYLVDLEISSGGVTQVKEGVCRIQLKDNSAKAVTVSATWGTTDSDKAPADVSSKELSEEELQEFAGALGSAYNKNYGYLILKVKDRRNQSISWKDRWVPRTNKNNFETANPWAEIIYTDEAVIVPYPVPSYPVVSQSTGNAVQYKVEKANTAFRKDLFFDCNLSVTQKGVFEIECRLTDSEVQGKATVLPSGKKLFFPVQDDLRSMDFYDDNSRLSYHRMVSSENFVVFWEKGFGDDPKSAPPLNGVDMTVDLDDLLEKGERFYKLYHDSLNFVTPGNSNVDSIRMMVIVHYTTTWTAYGGGYDDVIGALWVNPATMKPVGQTIAHEFGHSFQYQVYCDDPNKEAGFRQGQSGTSQDGNSFWEMCA
;
A
#
# COMPACT_ATOMS: atom_id res chain seq x y z
N MET A 1 4.50 20.03 -22.87
CA MET A 1 4.68 21.39 -22.32
C MET A 1 5.87 21.36 -21.38
N GLY A 2 6.92 22.13 -21.71
CA GLY A 2 8.25 21.95 -21.14
C GLY A 2 8.39 22.39 -19.69
N TYR A 3 9.03 21.54 -18.93
CA TYR A 3 9.49 21.87 -17.59
C TYR A 3 10.63 22.89 -17.65
N LYS A 4 10.48 24.02 -16.98
CA LYS A 4 11.60 24.91 -16.69
C LYS A 4 12.43 24.27 -15.57
N VAL A 5 13.49 23.59 -15.95
CA VAL A 5 14.56 23.18 -15.04
C VAL A 5 15.31 24.43 -14.62
N LEU A 6 15.29 24.74 -13.33
CA LEU A 6 16.16 25.75 -12.72
C LEU A 6 17.63 25.32 -12.91
N LYS A 7 18.31 26.00 -13.84
CA LYS A 7 19.77 25.91 -13.97
C LYS A 7 20.42 26.69 -12.81
N GLN A 8 20.86 25.98 -11.78
CA GLN A 8 21.84 26.53 -10.85
C GLN A 8 23.24 26.42 -11.47
N GLY A 9 23.75 27.55 -11.89
CA GLY A 9 25.12 27.67 -12.41
C GLY A 9 26.13 27.71 -11.28
N TRP A 10 27.05 26.78 -11.27
CA TRP A 10 28.23 26.78 -10.43
C TRP A 10 29.21 27.85 -10.91
N ARG A 11 29.55 28.82 -10.06
CA ARG A 11 30.71 29.70 -10.26
C ARG A 11 31.82 29.27 -9.31
N LEU A 12 32.89 28.79 -9.90
CA LEU A 12 34.20 28.65 -9.24
C LEU A 12 34.69 30.06 -8.84
N ILE A 13 35.00 30.25 -7.58
CA ILE A 13 35.70 31.44 -7.09
C ILE A 13 37.19 31.11 -7.02
N ALA A 14 37.97 31.71 -7.90
CA ALA A 14 39.41 31.73 -7.82
C ALA A 14 39.83 32.79 -6.79
N ILE A 15 40.61 32.41 -5.80
CA ILE A 15 41.21 33.32 -4.82
C ILE A 15 42.46 33.93 -5.46
N LEU A 16 42.41 35.23 -5.69
CA LEU A 16 43.60 36.01 -6.05
C LEU A 16 43.99 36.86 -4.83
N ALA A 17 45.16 36.59 -4.28
CA ALA A 17 45.78 37.44 -3.29
C ALA A 17 46.46 38.62 -3.95
N ILE A 18 46.15 39.84 -3.54
CA ILE A 18 46.94 41.07 -3.92
C ILE A 18 47.15 41.91 -2.67
N GLY A 19 48.36 42.36 -2.61
CA GLY A 19 49.08 42.91 -1.49
C GLY A 19 48.65 44.27 -0.99
N PHE A 20 49.17 44.53 0.17
CA PHE A 20 49.09 45.78 0.90
C PHE A 20 49.68 46.98 0.18
N SER A 21 48.95 48.09 0.22
CA SER A 21 49.53 49.43 0.21
C SER A 21 48.85 50.27 1.28
N SER A 22 49.65 50.73 2.19
CA SER A 22 49.33 51.66 3.27
C SER A 22 49.08 53.07 2.74
N GLY A 23 47.95 53.64 3.11
CA GLY A 23 47.67 55.06 2.93
C GLY A 23 46.89 55.56 4.14
N CYS A 24 47.55 56.36 4.99
CA CYS A 24 46.92 57.08 6.09
C CYS A 24 46.02 58.19 5.59
N SER A 25 44.82 58.33 6.15
CA SER A 25 44.35 59.55 6.88
C SER A 25 42.81 59.54 6.97
N GLY A 26 42.33 59.90 8.10
CA GLY A 26 40.93 60.23 8.36
C GLY A 26 40.31 59.38 9.46
N ASN A 27 40.24 59.92 10.65
CA ASN A 27 39.36 59.39 11.71
C ASN A 27 37.90 59.58 11.30
N GLU A 28 37.43 58.76 10.36
CA GLU A 28 35.99 58.56 10.21
C GLU A 28 35.52 57.70 11.37
N LYS A 29 34.69 58.26 12.25
CA LYS A 29 33.96 57.49 13.25
C LYS A 29 33.24 56.40 12.50
N ILE A 30 33.61 55.16 12.74
CA ILE A 30 32.90 53.99 12.24
C ILE A 30 31.46 54.15 12.72
N LYS A 31 30.54 54.54 11.79
CA LYS A 31 29.12 54.58 12.10
C LYS A 31 28.65 53.11 12.28
N GLY A 32 28.10 52.83 13.43
CA GLY A 32 27.43 51.55 13.63
C GLY A 32 26.31 51.34 12.60
N ILE A 33 25.97 50.08 12.36
CA ILE A 33 24.84 49.69 11.51
C ILE A 33 23.56 50.20 12.18
N ASP A 34 22.70 50.93 11.45
CA ASP A 34 21.36 51.27 11.95
C ASP A 34 20.46 50.02 11.96
N LEU A 35 20.38 49.40 13.15
CA LEU A 35 19.65 48.18 13.33
C LEU A 35 18.11 48.33 13.15
N ASP A 36 17.58 49.55 13.21
CA ASP A 36 16.15 49.80 13.01
C ASP A 36 15.73 49.62 11.57
N GLU A 37 16.64 49.82 10.63
CA GLU A 37 16.44 49.59 9.20
C GLU A 37 16.74 48.16 8.75
N VAL A 38 17.28 47.30 9.64
CA VAL A 38 17.60 45.92 9.32
C VAL A 38 16.37 45.06 9.50
N GLY A 39 15.99 44.30 8.43
CA GLY A 39 14.86 43.40 8.49
C GLY A 39 14.58 42.66 7.19
N TYR A 40 13.56 41.86 7.18
CA TYR A 40 13.02 41.22 5.98
C TYR A 40 11.74 41.91 5.51
N GLY A 41 11.35 41.74 4.26
CA GLY A 41 10.09 42.29 3.73
C GLY A 41 8.86 41.73 4.47
N SER A 42 8.93 40.51 4.93
CA SER A 42 7.98 39.92 5.88
C SER A 42 8.62 39.69 7.25
N SER A 43 7.95 40.09 8.30
CA SER A 43 8.43 39.85 9.69
C SER A 43 8.03 38.45 10.23
N VAL A 44 7.21 37.68 9.50
CA VAL A 44 6.74 36.35 9.92
C VAL A 44 6.82 35.40 8.74
N PHE A 45 7.54 34.30 8.92
CA PHE A 45 7.65 33.19 7.98
C PHE A 45 6.83 32.02 8.53
N SER A 46 5.75 31.67 7.86
CA SER A 46 4.91 30.52 8.23
C SER A 46 5.38 29.29 7.47
N VAL A 47 5.89 28.30 8.18
CA VAL A 47 6.49 27.08 7.61
C VAL A 47 5.85 25.85 8.24
N LEU A 48 5.60 24.81 7.43
CA LEU A 48 5.17 23.50 7.90
C LEU A 48 6.39 22.63 8.21
N LYS A 49 6.33 21.83 9.26
CA LYS A 49 7.39 20.85 9.56
C LYS A 49 7.59 19.91 8.37
N GLY A 50 8.84 19.64 8.03
CA GLY A 50 9.20 18.79 6.88
C GLY A 50 9.30 19.53 5.56
N GLU A 51 8.95 20.82 5.48
CA GLU A 51 9.07 21.63 4.27
C GLU A 51 10.31 22.54 4.34
N ASP A 52 11.06 22.59 3.23
CA ASP A 52 12.15 23.52 3.07
C ASP A 52 11.61 24.93 2.86
N TYR A 53 12.29 25.93 3.44
CA TYR A 53 11.93 27.32 3.26
C TYR A 53 13.18 28.17 3.05
N GLU A 54 13.13 29.09 2.10
CA GLU A 54 14.16 30.11 1.86
C GLU A 54 13.54 31.51 1.91
N SER A 55 14.10 32.41 2.71
CA SER A 55 13.65 33.79 2.77
C SER A 55 14.19 34.62 1.60
N GLU A 56 13.65 35.81 1.43
CA GLU A 56 14.32 36.89 0.67
C GLU A 56 15.62 37.31 1.38
N ALA A 57 16.45 38.11 0.67
CA ALA A 57 17.63 38.69 1.25
C ALA A 57 17.28 39.66 2.39
N LEU A 58 18.16 39.75 3.39
CA LEU A 58 18.05 40.74 4.47
C LEU A 58 18.15 42.14 3.89
N LYS A 59 17.21 43.01 4.23
CA LYS A 59 17.29 44.44 3.94
C LYS A 59 18.25 45.09 4.90
N LEU A 60 19.14 45.91 4.39
CA LEU A 60 20.16 46.56 5.11
C LEU A 60 20.08 48.08 4.88
N PRO A 61 20.53 48.93 5.85
CA PRO A 61 20.59 50.38 5.67
C PRO A 61 21.47 50.79 4.52
N GLU A 62 21.21 51.96 3.93
CA GLU A 62 22.11 52.57 2.95
C GLU A 62 23.49 52.84 3.57
N GLY A 63 24.55 52.48 2.83
CA GLY A 63 25.95 52.74 3.25
C GLY A 63 26.58 51.63 4.09
N VAL A 64 25.90 50.50 4.26
CA VAL A 64 26.54 49.28 4.75
C VAL A 64 27.44 48.73 3.65
N GLY A 65 28.71 48.46 3.98
CA GLY A 65 29.74 48.07 3.00
C GLY A 65 29.50 46.73 2.37
N GLU A 66 30.21 46.45 1.26
CA GLU A 66 30.16 45.15 0.56
C GLU A 66 30.78 43.99 1.40
N ASP A 67 31.46 44.29 2.52
CA ASP A 67 32.14 43.36 3.44
C ASP A 67 31.21 42.80 4.50
N ILE A 68 29.88 42.87 4.27
CA ILE A 68 28.92 42.39 5.29
C ILE A 68 29.03 40.91 5.52
N THR A 69 28.89 40.52 6.78
CA THR A 69 28.74 39.13 7.20
C THR A 69 27.59 38.99 8.17
N VAL A 70 26.68 38.08 7.88
CA VAL A 70 25.49 37.78 8.68
C VAL A 70 25.62 36.39 9.28
N LYS A 71 25.34 36.24 10.58
CA LYS A 71 25.27 34.93 11.27
C LYS A 71 24.01 34.85 12.13
N ILE A 72 23.48 33.65 12.31
CA ILE A 72 22.44 33.43 13.31
C ILE A 72 23.09 33.45 14.67
N LYS A 73 22.63 34.34 15.53
CA LYS A 73 23.12 34.46 16.92
C LYS A 73 22.37 33.50 17.82
N ASP A 74 21.04 33.49 17.73
CA ASP A 74 20.18 32.66 18.53
C ASP A 74 18.83 32.49 17.84
N VAL A 75 18.09 31.41 18.21
CA VAL A 75 16.68 31.17 17.85
C VAL A 75 15.94 30.88 19.14
N ARG A 76 15.03 31.76 19.52
CA ARG A 76 14.34 31.68 20.81
C ARG A 76 12.85 31.46 20.66
N ASN A 77 12.28 30.61 21.51
CA ASN A 77 10.81 30.48 21.57
C ASN A 77 10.19 31.85 21.94
N PHE A 78 9.22 32.30 21.15
CA PHE A 78 8.57 33.60 21.33
C PHE A 78 7.92 33.75 22.72
N SER A 79 7.32 32.69 23.26
CA SER A 79 6.55 32.72 24.50
C SER A 79 7.45 32.58 25.71
N THR A 80 8.37 31.60 25.71
CA THR A 80 9.25 31.32 26.89
C THR A 80 10.51 32.16 26.90
N LYS A 81 10.93 32.69 25.75
CA LYS A 81 12.21 33.39 25.50
C LYS A 81 13.46 32.50 25.64
N GLU A 82 13.25 31.18 25.80
CA GLU A 82 14.34 30.22 25.88
C GLU A 82 14.87 29.90 24.46
N SER A 83 16.19 29.68 24.39
CA SER A 83 16.84 29.25 23.15
C SER A 83 16.39 27.86 22.74
N GLU A 84 16.19 27.64 21.41
CA GLU A 84 15.83 26.35 20.83
C GLU A 84 17.02 25.77 20.05
N PRO A 85 17.85 24.93 20.71
CA PRO A 85 19.09 24.43 20.11
C PRO A 85 18.86 23.52 18.90
N LEU A 86 17.68 22.90 18.75
CA LEU A 86 17.37 22.00 17.62
C LEU A 86 17.46 22.69 16.26
N PHE A 87 17.34 24.02 16.19
CA PHE A 87 17.58 24.75 14.93
C PHE A 87 19.03 24.72 14.48
N PHE A 88 19.98 24.46 15.38
CA PHE A 88 21.41 24.38 15.08
C PHE A 88 21.91 22.97 14.90
N GLU A 89 21.10 21.97 15.22
CA GLU A 89 21.43 20.57 14.97
C GLU A 89 21.53 20.27 13.47
N SER A 90 22.46 19.38 13.13
CA SER A 90 22.64 18.94 11.76
C SER A 90 21.55 17.97 11.35
N CYS A 91 21.03 18.17 10.17
CA CYS A 91 20.14 17.23 9.48
C CYS A 91 20.71 16.86 8.12
N GLU A 92 20.34 15.66 7.65
CA GLU A 92 20.69 15.21 6.33
C GLU A 92 19.74 15.86 5.29
N VAL A 93 20.31 16.57 4.33
CA VAL A 93 19.60 17.20 3.24
C VAL A 93 19.88 16.45 1.95
N ILE A 94 18.85 16.20 1.16
CA ILE A 94 18.97 15.51 -0.12
C ILE A 94 19.82 16.37 -1.07
N GLY A 95 20.91 15.78 -1.55
CA GLY A 95 21.76 16.36 -2.59
C GLY A 95 21.95 15.34 -3.72
N TRP A 96 22.12 15.84 -4.92
CA TRP A 96 22.41 15.03 -6.11
C TRP A 96 23.73 15.50 -6.72
N SER A 97 24.66 14.57 -6.95
CA SER A 97 25.91 14.86 -7.65
C SER A 97 25.69 15.15 -9.14
N SER A 98 24.63 14.57 -9.71
CA SER A 98 24.14 14.83 -11.07
C SER A 98 22.64 14.49 -11.16
N PRO A 99 21.90 15.03 -12.14
CA PRO A 99 20.49 14.65 -12.35
C PRO A 99 20.34 13.14 -12.58
N VAL A 100 19.27 12.56 -12.06
CA VAL A 100 18.86 11.20 -12.38
C VAL A 100 18.21 11.20 -13.76
N ASP A 101 18.69 10.30 -14.64
CA ASP A 101 18.14 10.06 -15.97
C ASP A 101 17.61 8.63 -16.05
N LEU A 102 16.29 8.47 -16.10
CA LEU A 102 15.62 7.17 -16.13
C LEU A 102 15.94 6.33 -17.38
N ASN A 103 16.56 6.92 -18.42
CA ASN A 103 17.03 6.17 -19.59
C ASN A 103 18.37 5.48 -19.36
N THR A 104 19.21 6.04 -18.52
CA THR A 104 20.56 5.54 -18.23
C THR A 104 20.69 4.93 -16.85
N ASP A 105 20.01 5.47 -15.85
CA ASP A 105 20.05 5.03 -14.46
C ASP A 105 18.98 3.96 -14.20
N LYS A 106 19.24 2.75 -14.68
CA LYS A 106 18.26 1.65 -14.67
C LYS A 106 18.35 0.72 -13.47
N THR A 107 19.19 1.03 -12.49
CA THR A 107 19.31 0.27 -11.26
C THR A 107 19.27 1.17 -10.04
N MET A 108 18.88 0.60 -8.91
CA MET A 108 18.85 1.29 -7.61
C MET A 108 20.24 1.84 -7.26
N GLU A 109 21.30 1.06 -7.53
CA GLU A 109 22.69 1.44 -7.28
C GLU A 109 23.10 2.63 -8.14
N ALA A 110 22.70 2.69 -9.41
CA ALA A 110 22.98 3.81 -10.29
C ALA A 110 22.32 5.11 -9.81
N VAL A 111 21.08 5.02 -9.34
CA VAL A 111 20.38 6.17 -8.75
C VAL A 111 21.03 6.60 -7.44
N LEU A 112 21.31 5.63 -6.53
CA LEU A 112 21.96 5.93 -5.24
C LEU A 112 23.38 6.46 -5.38
N ALA A 113 24.12 6.05 -6.43
CA ALA A 113 25.46 6.60 -6.69
C ALA A 113 25.45 8.11 -6.99
N LYS A 114 24.31 8.65 -7.43
CA LYS A 114 24.10 10.09 -7.64
C LYS A 114 23.55 10.80 -6.41
N TYR A 115 23.00 10.05 -5.46
CA TYR A 115 22.52 10.59 -4.19
C TYR A 115 23.72 10.98 -3.33
N ASN A 116 23.81 12.25 -2.99
CA ASN A 116 24.91 12.79 -2.18
C ASN A 116 24.29 13.59 -1.02
N PRO A 117 23.88 12.92 0.06
CA PRO A 117 23.33 13.62 1.21
C PRO A 117 24.41 14.50 1.86
N VAL A 118 24.04 15.71 2.19
CA VAL A 118 24.90 16.67 2.86
C VAL A 118 24.35 17.01 4.23
N GLN A 119 25.24 17.13 5.22
CA GLN A 119 24.85 17.59 6.56
C GLN A 119 24.75 19.10 6.57
N LYS A 120 23.63 19.65 7.02
CA LYS A 120 23.36 21.06 7.16
C LYS A 120 22.74 21.35 8.52
N ALA A 121 23.03 22.49 9.13
CA ALA A 121 22.25 22.93 10.28
C ALA A 121 20.78 23.13 9.86
N THR A 122 19.84 22.74 10.71
CA THR A 122 18.40 22.85 10.44
C THR A 122 18.01 24.25 9.98
N LEU A 123 18.56 25.29 10.61
CA LEU A 123 18.45 26.66 10.13
C LEU A 123 19.85 27.19 9.85
N SER A 124 20.04 27.78 8.69
CA SER A 124 21.27 28.44 8.28
C SER A 124 20.97 29.83 7.70
N VAL A 125 22.00 30.65 7.56
CA VAL A 125 21.93 31.96 6.91
C VAL A 125 23.03 32.06 5.86
N ASP A 126 22.71 32.60 4.70
CA ASP A 126 23.74 33.00 3.75
C ASP A 126 24.46 34.23 4.29
N ALA A 127 25.77 34.11 4.49
CA ALA A 127 26.55 35.09 5.17
C ALA A 127 26.64 36.46 4.45
N SER A 128 26.47 36.46 3.13
CA SER A 128 26.59 37.66 2.29
C SER A 128 25.27 38.36 2.02
N THR A 129 24.18 37.59 1.93
CA THR A 129 22.85 38.13 1.61
C THR A 129 21.91 38.18 2.80
N GLY A 130 22.26 37.50 3.89
CA GLY A 130 21.39 37.34 5.04
C GLY A 130 20.15 36.48 4.80
N LYS A 131 20.02 35.76 3.68
CA LYS A 131 18.93 34.84 3.44
C LYS A 131 18.90 33.72 4.45
N LEU A 132 17.76 33.48 5.07
CA LEU A 132 17.54 32.35 5.95
C LEU A 132 17.12 31.14 5.14
N ILE A 133 17.70 29.99 5.43
CA ILE A 133 17.41 28.70 4.80
C ILE A 133 17.08 27.72 5.92
N LEU A 134 15.81 27.30 5.96
CA LEU A 134 15.32 26.29 6.90
C LEU A 134 15.14 24.97 6.14
N TYR A 135 15.83 23.93 6.61
CA TYR A 135 15.74 22.61 6.03
C TYR A 135 14.67 21.78 6.77
N GLY A 136 13.63 21.41 6.03
CA GLY A 136 12.48 20.67 6.58
C GLY A 136 12.86 19.37 7.29
N ALA A 137 13.88 18.66 6.78
CA ALA A 137 14.37 17.42 7.38
C ALA A 137 14.72 17.56 8.87
N GLY A 138 15.26 18.72 9.28
CA GLY A 138 15.63 18.99 10.68
C GLY A 138 14.49 19.46 11.57
N THR A 139 13.34 19.83 11.00
CA THR A 139 12.24 20.43 11.78
C THR A 139 11.36 19.42 12.52
N LYS A 140 11.52 18.12 12.28
CA LYS A 140 10.63 17.07 12.82
C LYS A 140 10.51 17.11 14.34
N ASN A 141 11.63 17.27 15.03
CA ASN A 141 11.71 17.23 16.51
C ASN A 141 11.53 18.61 17.16
N ILE A 142 11.51 19.69 16.37
CA ILE A 142 11.29 21.04 16.90
C ILE A 142 9.79 21.20 17.24
N PRO A 143 9.43 21.64 18.44
CA PRO A 143 8.03 21.87 18.79
C PRO A 143 7.36 22.86 17.85
N ALA A 144 6.09 22.64 17.51
CA ALA A 144 5.30 23.62 16.76
C ALA A 144 5.08 24.86 17.64
N ALA A 145 5.66 26.00 17.27
CA ALA A 145 5.59 27.26 18.00
C ALA A 145 6.01 28.43 17.11
N VAL A 146 6.00 29.62 17.69
CA VAL A 146 6.61 30.82 17.08
C VAL A 146 7.99 31.04 17.68
N TYR A 147 8.98 31.23 16.83
CA TYR A 147 10.36 31.44 17.21
C TYR A 147 10.86 32.81 16.73
N LEU A 148 11.66 33.46 17.54
CA LEU A 148 12.40 34.71 17.22
C LEU A 148 13.78 34.35 16.69
N VAL A 149 14.20 34.97 15.62
CA VAL A 149 15.56 34.82 15.07
C VAL A 149 16.37 36.07 15.40
N ASP A 150 17.51 35.88 16.06
CA ASP A 150 18.48 36.93 16.37
C ASP A 150 19.65 36.80 15.40
N LEU A 151 20.04 37.89 14.75
CA LEU A 151 21.18 37.91 13.84
C LEU A 151 22.33 38.74 14.39
N GLU A 152 23.53 38.23 14.19
CA GLU A 152 24.78 38.98 14.35
C GLU A 152 25.23 39.49 12.98
N ILE A 153 25.43 40.79 12.87
CA ILE A 153 25.73 41.46 11.59
C ILE A 153 27.06 42.21 11.77
N SER A 154 28.01 41.94 10.90
CA SER A 154 29.31 42.53 10.91
C SER A 154 29.56 43.25 9.59
N SER A 155 30.05 44.51 9.61
CA SER A 155 30.51 45.28 8.46
C SER A 155 31.48 46.35 8.90
N GLY A 156 32.52 46.64 8.13
CA GLY A 156 33.50 47.66 8.44
C GLY A 156 34.25 47.47 9.79
N GLY A 157 34.37 46.21 10.27
CA GLY A 157 34.98 45.87 11.54
C GLY A 157 34.07 46.10 12.77
N VAL A 158 32.82 46.48 12.57
CA VAL A 158 31.80 46.62 13.64
C VAL A 158 30.88 45.43 13.60
N THR A 159 30.61 44.84 14.77
CA THR A 159 29.65 43.72 14.91
C THR A 159 28.52 44.13 15.86
N GLN A 160 27.28 43.93 15.43
CA GLN A 160 26.08 44.25 16.20
C GLN A 160 25.08 43.11 16.14
N VAL A 161 24.22 43.00 17.15
CA VAL A 161 23.17 41.99 17.21
C VAL A 161 21.80 42.64 17.03
N LYS A 162 21.05 42.19 16.05
CA LYS A 162 19.63 42.50 15.88
C LYS A 162 18.81 41.39 16.47
N GLU A 163 18.17 41.64 17.59
CA GLU A 163 17.27 40.69 18.22
C GLU A 163 15.91 40.65 17.50
N GLY A 164 15.36 39.45 17.32
CA GLY A 164 14.03 39.25 16.81
C GLY A 164 13.80 39.83 15.44
N VAL A 165 14.82 39.77 14.55
CA VAL A 165 14.74 40.31 13.18
C VAL A 165 13.54 39.79 12.40
N CYS A 166 13.13 38.55 12.65
CA CYS A 166 11.93 37.92 12.12
C CYS A 166 11.40 36.85 13.07
N ARG A 167 10.25 36.33 12.72
CA ARG A 167 9.60 35.21 13.42
C ARG A 167 9.44 34.04 12.46
N ILE A 168 9.80 32.84 12.92
CA ILE A 168 9.46 31.60 12.24
C ILE A 168 8.25 31.00 12.96
N GLN A 169 7.10 30.99 12.31
CA GLN A 169 5.92 30.27 12.79
C GLN A 169 5.98 28.84 12.25
N LEU A 170 6.53 27.93 13.04
CA LEU A 170 6.60 26.51 12.72
C LEU A 170 5.29 25.85 13.10
N LYS A 171 4.63 25.21 12.14
CA LYS A 171 3.35 24.53 12.30
C LYS A 171 3.53 23.02 12.07
N ASP A 172 2.77 22.23 12.82
CA ASP A 172 2.71 20.80 12.52
C ASP A 172 2.19 20.59 11.10
N ASN A 173 2.88 19.72 10.39
CA ASN A 173 2.46 19.33 9.07
C ASN A 173 1.53 18.11 9.20
N SER A 174 0.27 18.30 8.90
CA SER A 174 -0.70 17.22 8.82
C SER A 174 -0.59 16.42 7.52
N ALA A 175 0.30 16.81 6.62
CA ALA A 175 0.53 16.08 5.38
C ALA A 175 1.05 14.68 5.70
N LYS A 176 0.38 13.68 5.15
CA LYS A 176 0.80 12.28 5.29
C LYS A 176 2.13 12.08 4.57
N ALA A 177 3.01 11.25 5.16
CA ALA A 177 4.27 10.83 4.54
C ALA A 177 4.04 10.17 3.16
N VAL A 178 2.89 9.54 2.99
CA VAL A 178 2.42 8.98 1.71
C VAL A 178 1.07 9.58 1.38
N THR A 179 0.95 10.15 0.19
CA THR A 179 -0.32 10.53 -0.39
C THR A 179 -0.67 9.52 -1.48
N VAL A 180 -1.87 8.97 -1.41
CA VAL A 180 -2.35 7.99 -2.36
C VAL A 180 -3.79 8.27 -2.71
N SER A 181 -4.11 8.10 -4.00
CA SER A 181 -5.48 8.01 -4.48
C SER A 181 -5.60 6.87 -5.47
N ALA A 182 -6.68 6.14 -5.42
CA ALA A 182 -6.95 5.04 -6.32
C ALA A 182 -8.39 5.08 -6.81
N THR A 183 -8.59 4.66 -8.05
CA THR A 183 -9.91 4.47 -8.64
C THR A 183 -9.98 3.11 -9.31
N TRP A 184 -11.18 2.56 -9.40
CA TRP A 184 -11.40 1.29 -10.04
C TRP A 184 -12.75 1.22 -10.75
N GLY A 185 -12.89 0.31 -11.72
CA GLY A 185 -14.12 0.16 -12.48
C GLY A 185 -13.95 -0.84 -13.61
N THR A 186 -14.98 -0.99 -14.46
CA THR A 186 -14.97 -1.91 -15.59
C THR A 186 -14.78 -1.21 -16.94
N THR A 187 -14.77 0.11 -16.96
CA THR A 187 -14.45 0.95 -18.12
C THR A 187 -13.71 2.20 -17.66
N ASP A 188 -13.04 2.91 -18.57
CA ASP A 188 -12.35 4.16 -18.22
C ASP A 188 -13.30 5.30 -17.81
N SER A 189 -14.55 5.26 -18.29
CA SER A 189 -15.59 6.25 -17.99
C SER A 189 -16.41 5.92 -16.75
N ASP A 190 -16.27 4.72 -16.21
CA ASP A 190 -17.11 4.17 -15.16
C ASP A 190 -16.25 3.72 -13.97
N LYS A 191 -15.44 4.66 -13.47
CA LYS A 191 -14.55 4.44 -12.34
C LYS A 191 -15.05 5.16 -11.10
N ALA A 192 -14.95 4.49 -9.97
CA ALA A 192 -15.22 5.03 -8.67
C ALA A 192 -13.96 5.04 -7.80
N PRO A 193 -13.86 5.92 -6.81
CA PRO A 193 -12.75 5.92 -5.87
C PRO A 193 -12.74 4.62 -5.06
N ALA A 194 -11.54 4.11 -4.76
CA ALA A 194 -11.33 3.09 -3.74
C ALA A 194 -11.17 3.73 -2.37
N ASP A 195 -11.55 3.02 -1.30
CA ASP A 195 -11.15 3.41 0.05
C ASP A 195 -9.66 3.18 0.23
N VAL A 196 -8.94 4.23 0.62
CA VAL A 196 -7.49 4.16 0.74
C VAL A 196 -7.06 4.49 2.16
N SER A 197 -6.22 3.62 2.71
CA SER A 197 -5.50 3.88 3.96
C SER A 197 -4.00 3.69 3.76
N SER A 198 -3.20 4.37 4.58
CA SER A 198 -1.76 4.20 4.60
C SER A 198 -1.24 4.32 6.03
N LYS A 199 -0.24 3.51 6.35
CA LYS A 199 0.48 3.56 7.62
C LYS A 199 1.97 3.33 7.39
N GLU A 200 2.82 3.91 8.23
CA GLU A 200 4.20 3.51 8.35
C GLU A 200 4.27 2.24 9.23
N LEU A 201 5.12 1.29 8.87
CA LEU A 201 5.28 0.08 9.68
C LEU A 201 5.91 0.42 11.02
N SER A 202 5.42 -0.19 12.08
CA SER A 202 6.06 -0.17 13.40
C SER A 202 7.41 -0.91 13.33
N GLU A 203 8.22 -0.76 14.37
CA GLU A 203 9.53 -1.43 14.44
C GLU A 203 9.41 -2.97 14.40
N GLU A 204 8.40 -3.52 15.05
CA GLU A 204 8.08 -4.95 15.04
C GLU A 204 7.65 -5.42 13.64
N GLU A 205 6.68 -4.74 13.01
CA GLU A 205 6.24 -5.02 11.65
C GLU A 205 7.37 -4.90 10.62
N LEU A 206 8.28 -3.94 10.83
CA LEU A 206 9.45 -3.78 9.98
C LEU A 206 10.43 -4.95 10.08
N GLN A 207 10.62 -5.51 11.28
CA GLN A 207 11.45 -6.71 11.47
C GLN A 207 10.83 -7.92 10.77
N GLU A 208 9.52 -8.12 10.88
CA GLU A 208 8.79 -9.18 10.17
C GLU A 208 8.90 -9.02 8.66
N PHE A 209 8.67 -7.81 8.16
CA PHE A 209 8.79 -7.47 6.74
C PHE A 209 10.21 -7.74 6.21
N ALA A 210 11.24 -7.30 6.93
CA ALA A 210 12.63 -7.54 6.55
C ALA A 210 12.97 -9.04 6.56
N GLY A 211 12.46 -9.79 7.53
CA GLY A 211 12.59 -11.24 7.61
C GLY A 211 11.92 -11.96 6.43
N ALA A 212 10.72 -11.52 6.05
CA ALA A 212 9.98 -12.09 4.91
C ALA A 212 10.67 -11.84 3.57
N LEU A 213 11.28 -10.67 3.36
CA LEU A 213 12.04 -10.35 2.16
C LEU A 213 13.43 -11.01 2.12
N GLY A 214 14.00 -11.35 3.29
CA GLY A 214 15.33 -11.97 3.38
C GLY A 214 16.41 -11.18 2.64
N SER A 215 17.07 -11.79 1.66
CA SER A 215 18.13 -11.15 0.87
C SER A 215 17.67 -10.02 -0.05
N ALA A 216 16.38 -9.93 -0.33
CA ALA A 216 15.82 -8.83 -1.13
C ALA A 216 15.62 -7.54 -0.31
N TYR A 217 15.66 -7.63 1.03
CA TYR A 217 15.56 -6.46 1.89
C TYR A 217 16.88 -5.68 1.95
N ASN A 218 16.81 -4.38 1.72
CA ASN A 218 17.93 -3.46 1.90
C ASN A 218 17.51 -2.30 2.79
N LYS A 219 18.11 -2.17 3.96
CA LYS A 219 17.83 -1.11 4.95
C LYS A 219 18.06 0.32 4.43
N ASN A 220 18.80 0.47 3.33
CA ASN A 220 19.06 1.77 2.72
C ASN A 220 17.93 2.21 1.78
N TYR A 221 16.95 1.34 1.49
CA TYR A 221 15.79 1.65 0.66
C TYR A 221 14.58 2.01 1.54
N GLY A 222 13.67 2.80 0.99
CA GLY A 222 12.29 2.83 1.41
C GLY A 222 11.49 1.79 0.64
N TYR A 223 10.32 1.43 1.14
CA TYR A 223 9.42 0.48 0.47
C TYR A 223 7.98 0.95 0.55
N LEU A 224 7.27 0.79 -0.55
CA LEU A 224 5.82 0.89 -0.59
C LEU A 224 5.23 -0.50 -0.76
N ILE A 225 4.33 -0.89 0.13
CA ILE A 225 3.64 -2.18 0.13
C ILE A 225 2.19 -1.88 -0.23
N LEU A 226 1.80 -2.06 -1.50
CA LEU A 226 0.45 -1.78 -1.96
C LEU A 226 -0.37 -3.07 -1.99
N LYS A 227 -1.40 -3.11 -1.15
CA LYS A 227 -2.41 -4.17 -1.09
C LYS A 227 -3.70 -3.67 -1.73
N VAL A 228 -4.29 -4.47 -2.59
CA VAL A 228 -5.63 -4.20 -3.12
C VAL A 228 -6.56 -5.31 -2.67
N LYS A 229 -7.64 -4.93 -2.02
CA LYS A 229 -8.66 -5.84 -1.49
C LYS A 229 -9.98 -5.63 -2.20
N ASP A 230 -10.69 -6.70 -2.40
CA ASP A 230 -12.06 -6.64 -2.91
C ASP A 230 -13.05 -6.12 -1.83
N ARG A 231 -14.31 -5.98 -2.21
CA ARG A 231 -15.38 -5.52 -1.30
C ARG A 231 -15.58 -6.41 -0.06
N ARG A 232 -15.09 -7.64 -0.07
CA ARG A 232 -15.13 -8.59 1.04
C ARG A 232 -13.86 -8.62 1.85
N ASN A 233 -12.97 -7.65 1.63
CA ASN A 233 -11.69 -7.57 2.33
C ASN A 233 -10.71 -8.71 1.98
N GLN A 234 -10.92 -9.42 0.86
CA GLN A 234 -10.00 -10.44 0.36
C GLN A 234 -8.94 -9.80 -0.54
N SER A 235 -7.68 -10.16 -0.33
CA SER A 235 -6.58 -9.68 -1.16
C SER A 235 -6.71 -10.18 -2.59
N ILE A 236 -6.50 -9.28 -3.56
CA ILE A 236 -6.42 -9.62 -4.98
C ILE A 236 -4.94 -9.85 -5.29
N SER A 237 -4.58 -11.09 -5.61
CA SER A 237 -3.19 -11.47 -5.85
C SER A 237 -2.52 -10.62 -6.91
N TRP A 238 -1.40 -10.01 -6.57
CA TRP A 238 -0.58 -9.26 -7.51
C TRP A 238 0.27 -10.18 -8.39
N LYS A 239 0.54 -11.38 -7.94
CA LYS A 239 1.38 -12.35 -8.64
C LYS A 239 0.71 -12.94 -9.87
N ASP A 240 -0.60 -13.23 -9.80
CA ASP A 240 -1.31 -14.00 -10.83
C ASP A 240 -2.62 -13.36 -11.31
N ARG A 241 -3.05 -12.23 -10.75
CA ARG A 241 -4.33 -11.57 -11.13
C ARG A 241 -4.14 -10.22 -11.77
N TRP A 242 -3.27 -9.38 -11.21
CA TRP A 242 -3.04 -8.06 -11.76
C TRP A 242 -2.08 -8.11 -12.94
N VAL A 243 -2.48 -7.49 -14.04
CA VAL A 243 -1.64 -7.32 -15.24
C VAL A 243 -1.61 -5.85 -15.65
N PRO A 244 -0.46 -5.34 -16.14
CA PRO A 244 -0.37 -3.99 -16.66
C PRO A 244 -1.37 -3.77 -17.80
N ARG A 245 -1.98 -2.58 -17.84
CA ARG A 245 -2.80 -2.18 -19.00
C ARG A 245 -1.90 -1.85 -20.20
N THR A 246 -2.32 -2.28 -21.38
CA THR A 246 -1.59 -2.00 -22.62
C THR A 246 -1.44 -0.49 -22.85
N ASN A 247 -0.24 -0.05 -23.20
CA ASN A 247 0.11 1.35 -23.43
C ASN A 247 -0.17 2.29 -22.24
N LYS A 248 -0.13 1.76 -21.03
CA LYS A 248 -0.26 2.54 -19.80
C LYS A 248 0.95 2.31 -18.89
N ASN A 249 1.21 3.27 -18.01
CA ASN A 249 2.27 3.12 -17.02
C ASN A 249 1.95 2.01 -16.02
N ASN A 250 2.98 1.32 -15.60
CA ASN A 250 2.95 0.37 -14.48
C ASN A 250 4.13 0.68 -13.56
N PHE A 251 4.30 -0.08 -12.48
CA PHE A 251 5.39 0.19 -11.55
C PHE A 251 6.76 0.05 -12.20
N GLU A 252 6.97 -0.94 -13.08
CA GLU A 252 8.24 -1.15 -13.76
C GLU A 252 8.55 -0.04 -14.76
N THR A 253 7.57 0.40 -15.55
CA THR A 253 7.78 1.47 -16.51
C THR A 253 7.96 2.83 -15.86
N ALA A 254 7.30 3.05 -14.72
CA ALA A 254 7.47 4.28 -13.93
C ALA A 254 8.78 4.29 -13.14
N ASN A 255 9.29 3.11 -12.77
CA ASN A 255 10.48 2.96 -11.92
C ASN A 255 11.43 1.89 -12.51
N PRO A 256 12.01 2.11 -13.69
CA PRO A 256 12.80 1.09 -14.41
C PRO A 256 14.09 0.70 -13.67
N TRP A 257 14.47 1.43 -12.64
CA TRP A 257 15.62 1.21 -11.77
C TRP A 257 15.27 0.33 -10.55
N ALA A 258 13.99 0.06 -10.27
CA ALA A 258 13.55 -0.68 -9.10
C ALA A 258 13.20 -2.12 -9.46
N GLU A 259 13.63 -3.07 -8.65
CA GLU A 259 13.17 -4.46 -8.71
C GLU A 259 11.84 -4.58 -7.96
N ILE A 260 10.74 -4.62 -8.71
CA ILE A 260 9.39 -4.71 -8.14
C ILE A 260 9.10 -6.16 -7.75
N ILE A 261 8.58 -6.37 -6.54
CA ILE A 261 8.26 -7.70 -6.01
C ILE A 261 6.76 -7.87 -5.99
N TYR A 262 6.27 -8.90 -6.67
CA TYR A 262 4.85 -9.27 -6.70
C TYR A 262 4.60 -10.49 -5.81
N THR A 263 3.67 -10.36 -4.88
CA THR A 263 3.24 -11.43 -3.97
C THR A 263 1.74 -11.73 -4.14
N ASP A 264 1.23 -12.73 -3.44
CA ASP A 264 -0.19 -13.03 -3.43
C ASP A 264 -1.02 -11.94 -2.73
N GLU A 265 -0.41 -11.14 -1.86
CA GLU A 265 -1.12 -10.11 -1.10
C GLU A 265 -0.82 -8.68 -1.54
N ALA A 266 0.39 -8.42 -2.07
CA ALA A 266 0.87 -7.07 -2.31
C ALA A 266 1.84 -6.98 -3.48
N VAL A 267 1.94 -5.79 -4.06
CA VAL A 267 3.12 -5.37 -4.81
C VAL A 267 4.01 -4.52 -3.89
N ILE A 268 5.31 -4.83 -3.89
CA ILE A 268 6.30 -4.15 -3.08
C ILE A 268 7.22 -3.37 -4.01
N VAL A 269 7.24 -2.06 -3.84
CA VAL A 269 7.99 -1.12 -4.67
C VAL A 269 9.12 -0.52 -3.82
N PRO A 270 10.38 -0.94 -4.00
CA PRO A 270 11.52 -0.31 -3.35
C PRO A 270 11.79 1.07 -3.97
N TYR A 271 12.24 2.02 -3.15
CA TYR A 271 12.64 3.34 -3.63
C TYR A 271 13.89 3.86 -2.90
N PRO A 272 14.78 4.60 -3.62
CA PRO A 272 16.05 5.04 -3.03
C PRO A 272 15.88 6.24 -2.10
N VAL A 273 15.04 7.18 -2.47
CA VAL A 273 14.85 8.47 -1.78
C VAL A 273 13.40 8.94 -1.96
N PRO A 274 12.89 9.86 -1.13
CA PRO A 274 11.64 10.56 -1.38
C PRO A 274 11.59 11.15 -2.81
N SER A 275 10.41 11.28 -3.38
CA SER A 275 10.13 11.61 -4.79
C SER A 275 10.40 10.50 -5.83
N TYR A 276 10.97 9.38 -5.43
CA TYR A 276 10.98 8.13 -6.18
C TYR A 276 10.30 7.07 -5.30
N PRO A 277 9.31 6.32 -5.75
CA PRO A 277 8.81 6.16 -7.12
C PRO A 277 8.10 7.40 -7.68
N VAL A 278 8.28 7.61 -8.99
CA VAL A 278 7.63 8.70 -9.72
C VAL A 278 6.25 8.23 -10.17
N VAL A 279 5.32 8.18 -9.25
CA VAL A 279 3.92 7.82 -9.53
C VAL A 279 3.05 8.96 -9.04
N SER A 280 2.80 9.93 -9.90
CA SER A 280 2.05 11.12 -9.54
C SER A 280 1.04 11.51 -10.62
N GLN A 281 -0.16 11.85 -10.19
CA GLN A 281 -1.22 12.34 -11.08
C GLN A 281 -0.83 13.65 -11.78
N SER A 282 -0.11 14.53 -11.09
CA SER A 282 0.33 15.82 -11.65
C SER A 282 1.29 15.68 -12.82
N THR A 283 1.98 14.54 -12.91
CA THR A 283 2.90 14.20 -14.02
C THR A 283 2.28 13.29 -15.07
N GLY A 284 1.02 12.85 -14.87
CA GLY A 284 0.38 11.84 -15.71
C GLY A 284 0.95 10.43 -15.54
N ASN A 285 1.69 10.18 -14.47
CA ASN A 285 2.39 8.92 -14.20
C ASN A 285 1.60 7.96 -13.31
N ALA A 286 0.27 8.04 -13.30
CA ALA A 286 -0.55 7.04 -12.62
C ALA A 286 -0.22 5.64 -13.14
N VAL A 287 -0.03 4.68 -12.24
CA VAL A 287 0.08 3.28 -12.64
C VAL A 287 -1.30 2.70 -12.86
N GLN A 288 -1.42 1.89 -13.92
CA GLN A 288 -2.69 1.36 -14.38
C GLN A 288 -2.59 -0.14 -14.62
N TYR A 289 -3.39 -0.87 -13.88
CA TYR A 289 -3.48 -2.31 -13.93
C TYR A 289 -4.90 -2.77 -14.27
N LYS A 290 -5.04 -4.01 -14.64
CA LYS A 290 -6.34 -4.68 -14.77
C LYS A 290 -6.29 -6.06 -14.17
N VAL A 291 -7.45 -6.54 -13.73
CA VAL A 291 -7.70 -7.95 -13.49
C VAL A 291 -8.45 -8.47 -14.70
N GLU A 292 -7.91 -9.47 -15.38
CA GLU A 292 -8.50 -9.96 -16.60
C GLU A 292 -9.91 -10.52 -16.39
N LYS A 293 -10.76 -10.39 -17.40
CA LYS A 293 -12.15 -10.82 -17.41
C LYS A 293 -12.36 -12.23 -16.87
N ALA A 294 -11.46 -13.16 -17.20
CA ALA A 294 -11.51 -14.54 -16.71
C ALA A 294 -11.36 -14.65 -15.17
N ASN A 295 -10.88 -13.60 -14.52
CA ASN A 295 -10.60 -13.55 -13.08
C ASN A 295 -11.59 -12.66 -12.32
N THR A 296 -12.71 -12.28 -12.94
CA THR A 296 -13.74 -11.47 -12.29
C THR A 296 -15.11 -12.13 -12.43
N ALA A 297 -15.99 -11.91 -11.47
CA ALA A 297 -17.39 -12.29 -11.54
C ALA A 297 -18.23 -11.31 -12.40
N PHE A 298 -17.64 -10.26 -12.90
CA PHE A 298 -18.26 -9.31 -13.82
C PHE A 298 -17.65 -9.49 -15.20
N ARG A 299 -18.43 -9.76 -16.21
CA ARG A 299 -18.00 -10.15 -17.57
C ARG A 299 -17.20 -9.07 -18.32
N LYS A 300 -16.40 -8.29 -17.62
CA LYS A 300 -15.49 -7.25 -18.14
C LYS A 300 -14.21 -7.22 -17.30
N ASP A 301 -13.14 -6.71 -17.89
CA ASP A 301 -11.92 -6.46 -17.13
C ASP A 301 -12.19 -5.48 -16.00
N LEU A 302 -11.55 -5.70 -14.85
CA LEU A 302 -11.55 -4.77 -13.74
C LEU A 302 -10.30 -3.90 -13.85
N PHE A 303 -10.48 -2.60 -13.97
CA PHE A 303 -9.39 -1.62 -14.08
C PHE A 303 -9.12 -0.97 -12.72
N PHE A 304 -7.85 -0.76 -12.45
CA PHE A 304 -7.36 -0.10 -11.24
C PHE A 304 -6.29 0.93 -11.63
N ASP A 305 -6.49 2.17 -11.20
CA ASP A 305 -5.56 3.27 -11.39
C ASP A 305 -5.10 3.76 -10.01
N CYS A 306 -3.80 3.92 -9.83
CA CYS A 306 -3.24 4.37 -8.57
C CYS A 306 -2.24 5.51 -8.78
N ASN A 307 -2.41 6.57 -7.99
CA ASN A 307 -1.47 7.69 -7.89
C ASN A 307 -0.87 7.69 -6.50
N LEU A 308 0.44 7.79 -6.43
CA LEU A 308 1.21 7.79 -5.19
C LEU A 308 2.18 8.95 -5.16
N SER A 309 2.42 9.54 -4.00
CA SER A 309 3.58 10.37 -3.73
C SER A 309 4.12 10.08 -2.33
N VAL A 310 5.43 10.15 -2.19
CA VAL A 310 6.15 9.89 -0.94
C VAL A 310 7.02 11.10 -0.63
N THR A 311 6.91 11.62 0.58
CA THR A 311 7.68 12.78 1.04
C THR A 311 8.77 12.42 2.04
N GLN A 312 8.77 11.19 2.55
CA GLN A 312 9.72 10.72 3.55
C GLN A 312 10.23 9.32 3.19
N LYS A 313 11.45 9.00 3.62
CA LYS A 313 11.97 7.64 3.55
C LYS A 313 11.37 6.81 4.69
N GLY A 314 10.89 5.64 4.38
CA GLY A 314 10.27 4.73 5.34
C GLY A 314 9.73 3.49 4.65
N VAL A 315 9.08 2.62 5.39
CA VAL A 315 8.35 1.48 4.86
C VAL A 315 6.85 1.70 5.13
N PHE A 316 6.10 1.86 4.07
CA PHE A 316 4.70 2.24 4.15
C PHE A 316 3.81 1.15 3.56
N GLU A 317 2.84 0.71 4.36
CA GLU A 317 1.75 -0.13 3.87
C GLU A 317 0.60 0.75 3.39
N ILE A 318 0.11 0.45 2.20
CA ILE A 318 -1.00 1.13 1.54
C ILE A 318 -2.05 0.07 1.26
N GLU A 319 -3.24 0.26 1.77
CA GLU A 319 -4.38 -0.60 1.47
C GLU A 319 -5.40 0.17 0.65
N CYS A 320 -5.76 -0.38 -0.50
CA CYS A 320 -6.84 0.09 -1.35
C CYS A 320 -7.96 -0.94 -1.33
N ARG A 321 -9.11 -0.59 -0.75
CA ARG A 321 -10.28 -1.45 -0.76
C ARG A 321 -11.28 -0.98 -1.80
N LEU A 322 -11.68 -1.94 -2.63
CA LEU A 322 -12.68 -1.71 -3.65
C LEU A 322 -14.06 -1.65 -2.99
N THR A 323 -14.63 -0.45 -2.95
CA THR A 323 -15.89 -0.19 -2.26
C THR A 323 -17.10 -0.55 -3.11
N ASP A 324 -18.25 -0.75 -2.48
CA ASP A 324 -19.50 -0.96 -3.20
C ASP A 324 -19.99 0.34 -3.86
N SER A 325 -20.20 0.24 -5.17
CA SER A 325 -20.95 1.21 -5.97
C SER A 325 -21.84 0.42 -6.95
N GLU A 326 -22.68 1.09 -7.71
CA GLU A 326 -23.48 0.41 -8.74
C GLU A 326 -22.63 -0.39 -9.74
N VAL A 327 -21.43 0.11 -10.08
CA VAL A 327 -20.48 -0.61 -10.95
C VAL A 327 -19.72 -1.65 -10.15
N GLN A 328 -19.21 -1.25 -9.00
CA GLN A 328 -18.30 -2.01 -8.16
C GLN A 328 -19.01 -3.11 -7.38
N GLY A 329 -20.23 -2.87 -6.90
CA GLY A 329 -21.05 -3.86 -6.21
C GLY A 329 -21.30 -5.13 -7.02
N LYS A 330 -21.19 -5.05 -8.34
CA LYS A 330 -21.33 -6.19 -9.27
C LYS A 330 -20.01 -6.86 -9.64
N ALA A 331 -18.87 -6.23 -9.34
CA ALA A 331 -17.56 -6.78 -9.64
C ALA A 331 -17.03 -7.56 -8.44
N THR A 332 -16.82 -8.85 -8.62
CA THR A 332 -16.17 -9.72 -7.64
C THR A 332 -15.00 -10.42 -8.33
N VAL A 333 -13.83 -10.35 -7.72
CA VAL A 333 -12.66 -11.03 -8.24
C VAL A 333 -12.68 -12.47 -7.77
N LEU A 334 -12.54 -13.40 -8.73
CA LEU A 334 -12.44 -14.82 -8.41
C LEU A 334 -11.13 -15.10 -7.69
N PRO A 335 -11.11 -16.03 -6.72
CA PRO A 335 -9.90 -16.29 -5.94
C PRO A 335 -8.77 -16.86 -6.80
N SER A 336 -7.52 -16.53 -6.40
CA SER A 336 -6.29 -17.08 -6.99
C SER A 336 -6.08 -18.55 -6.61
N GLY A 337 -5.06 -19.18 -7.16
CA GLY A 337 -4.69 -20.56 -6.86
C GLY A 337 -5.54 -21.57 -7.61
N LYS A 338 -6.01 -22.64 -6.93
CA LYS A 338 -6.80 -23.70 -7.55
C LYS A 338 -8.03 -23.14 -8.24
N LYS A 339 -8.38 -23.71 -9.38
CA LYS A 339 -9.54 -23.28 -10.20
C LYS A 339 -10.85 -23.48 -9.46
N LEU A 340 -11.83 -22.66 -9.77
CA LEU A 340 -13.21 -22.93 -9.40
C LEU A 340 -13.81 -23.91 -10.41
N PHE A 341 -14.62 -24.84 -9.89
CA PHE A 341 -15.44 -25.69 -10.74
C PHE A 341 -16.66 -24.91 -11.25
N PHE A 342 -16.94 -25.04 -12.53
CA PHE A 342 -18.12 -24.47 -13.16
C PHE A 342 -19.03 -25.63 -13.55
N PRO A 343 -20.07 -25.94 -12.75
CA PRO A 343 -20.94 -27.06 -13.05
C PRO A 343 -21.66 -26.88 -14.40
N VAL A 344 -21.71 -27.94 -15.15
CA VAL A 344 -22.37 -27.98 -16.46
C VAL A 344 -23.68 -28.74 -16.45
N GLN A 345 -24.06 -29.35 -15.31
CA GLN A 345 -25.27 -30.13 -15.15
C GLN A 345 -26.14 -29.66 -13.99
N ASP A 346 -27.34 -30.19 -13.91
CA ASP A 346 -28.34 -30.01 -12.89
C ASP A 346 -28.88 -28.58 -12.73
N ASP A 347 -29.37 -28.28 -11.53
CA ASP A 347 -29.98 -27.00 -11.16
C ASP A 347 -29.04 -25.81 -11.24
N LEU A 348 -27.74 -26.04 -11.25
CA LEU A 348 -26.72 -25.00 -11.36
C LEU A 348 -26.39 -24.65 -12.81
N ARG A 349 -26.63 -25.54 -13.77
CA ARG A 349 -26.27 -25.35 -15.15
C ARG A 349 -26.95 -24.14 -15.82
N SER A 350 -28.21 -23.90 -15.51
CA SER A 350 -29.00 -22.77 -16.02
C SER A 350 -28.81 -21.49 -15.20
N MET A 351 -28.08 -21.56 -14.12
CA MET A 351 -27.90 -20.43 -13.20
C MET A 351 -26.81 -19.50 -13.72
N ASP A 352 -27.10 -18.21 -13.78
CA ASP A 352 -26.11 -17.18 -14.05
C ASP A 352 -25.41 -16.77 -12.73
N PHE A 353 -24.25 -17.34 -12.46
CA PHE A 353 -23.44 -16.99 -11.29
C PHE A 353 -22.91 -15.55 -11.29
N TYR A 354 -22.99 -14.86 -12.44
CA TYR A 354 -22.64 -13.44 -12.56
C TYR A 354 -23.83 -12.52 -12.23
N ASP A 355 -25.05 -13.07 -12.13
CA ASP A 355 -26.24 -12.33 -11.70
C ASP A 355 -26.40 -12.47 -10.18
N ASP A 356 -26.35 -11.34 -9.49
CA ASP A 356 -26.51 -11.31 -8.03
C ASP A 356 -27.95 -11.69 -7.58
N ASN A 357 -28.92 -11.66 -8.50
CA ASN A 357 -30.28 -12.12 -8.24
C ASN A 357 -30.43 -13.64 -8.31
N SER A 358 -29.47 -14.35 -8.88
CA SER A 358 -29.48 -15.81 -8.90
C SER A 358 -29.45 -16.40 -7.49
N ARG A 359 -29.93 -17.62 -7.33
CA ARG A 359 -29.90 -18.34 -6.03
C ARG A 359 -28.50 -18.40 -5.44
N LEU A 360 -27.49 -18.75 -6.26
CA LEU A 360 -26.07 -18.65 -5.97
C LEU A 360 -25.43 -17.63 -6.90
N SER A 361 -24.39 -16.94 -6.44
CA SER A 361 -23.62 -16.04 -7.31
C SER A 361 -22.18 -15.92 -6.84
N TYR A 362 -21.29 -15.46 -7.72
CA TYR A 362 -19.90 -15.13 -7.34
C TYR A 362 -19.80 -13.95 -6.36
N HIS A 363 -20.89 -13.21 -6.16
CA HIS A 363 -20.99 -12.19 -5.12
C HIS A 363 -21.19 -12.79 -3.72
N ARG A 364 -21.70 -14.01 -3.64
CA ARG A 364 -21.99 -14.73 -2.41
C ARG A 364 -21.15 -16.00 -2.31
N MET A 365 -19.87 -15.83 -2.28
CA MET A 365 -18.89 -16.91 -2.07
C MET A 365 -17.73 -16.46 -1.22
N VAL A 366 -17.06 -17.41 -0.62
CA VAL A 366 -15.74 -17.27 0.03
C VAL A 366 -14.92 -18.51 -0.31
N SER A 367 -13.61 -18.41 -0.27
CA SER A 367 -12.74 -19.54 -0.59
C SER A 367 -11.56 -19.64 0.36
N SER A 368 -11.06 -20.84 0.50
CA SER A 368 -9.74 -21.16 1.05
C SER A 368 -8.85 -21.79 -0.04
N GLU A 369 -7.76 -22.38 0.31
CA GLU A 369 -6.87 -23.06 -0.64
C GLU A 369 -7.62 -24.17 -1.41
N ASN A 370 -8.36 -25.02 -0.69
CA ASN A 370 -8.97 -26.25 -1.24
C ASN A 370 -10.48 -26.16 -1.42
N PHE A 371 -11.14 -25.15 -0.91
CA PHE A 371 -12.61 -25.01 -0.95
C PHE A 371 -13.08 -23.70 -1.54
N VAL A 372 -14.27 -23.77 -2.14
CA VAL A 372 -15.12 -22.60 -2.42
C VAL A 372 -16.48 -22.85 -1.78
N VAL A 373 -16.93 -21.90 -0.97
CA VAL A 373 -18.24 -21.94 -0.30
C VAL A 373 -19.14 -20.92 -0.94
N PHE A 374 -20.27 -21.39 -1.50
CA PHE A 374 -21.36 -20.55 -1.97
C PHE A 374 -22.50 -20.57 -0.96
N TRP A 375 -23.19 -19.45 -0.77
CA TRP A 375 -24.42 -19.41 0.02
C TRP A 375 -25.57 -18.81 -0.77
N GLU A 376 -26.78 -19.27 -0.46
CA GLU A 376 -27.98 -18.83 -1.12
C GLU A 376 -28.35 -17.37 -0.79
N LYS A 377 -29.04 -16.72 -1.71
CA LYS A 377 -29.45 -15.30 -1.61
C LYS A 377 -30.16 -14.95 -0.31
N GLY A 378 -30.90 -15.90 0.30
CA GLY A 378 -31.61 -15.69 1.55
C GLY A 378 -30.74 -15.28 2.72
N PHE A 379 -29.45 -15.63 2.74
CA PHE A 379 -28.50 -15.17 3.75
C PHE A 379 -28.12 -13.70 3.66
N GLY A 380 -28.40 -13.04 2.52
CA GLY A 380 -27.83 -11.73 2.23
C GLY A 380 -26.35 -11.80 1.87
N ASP A 381 -25.67 -10.65 2.01
CA ASP A 381 -24.25 -10.52 1.64
C ASP A 381 -23.30 -11.10 2.70
N ASP A 382 -23.71 -11.12 3.96
CA ASP A 382 -22.93 -11.64 5.08
C ASP A 382 -23.73 -12.71 5.85
N PRO A 383 -23.37 -14.00 5.71
CA PRO A 383 -24.03 -15.08 6.44
C PRO A 383 -23.92 -15.00 7.97
N LYS A 384 -22.95 -14.29 8.52
CA LYS A 384 -22.85 -14.04 9.97
C LYS A 384 -23.99 -13.15 10.48
N SER A 385 -24.58 -12.35 9.58
CA SER A 385 -25.68 -11.43 9.85
C SER A 385 -26.98 -11.85 9.16
N ALA A 386 -27.10 -13.13 8.78
CA ALA A 386 -28.25 -13.63 8.04
C ALA A 386 -29.58 -13.37 8.78
N PRO A 387 -30.64 -12.96 8.08
CA PRO A 387 -31.96 -12.79 8.69
C PRO A 387 -32.50 -14.15 9.16
N PRO A 388 -33.36 -14.18 10.18
CA PRO A 388 -33.99 -15.42 10.62
C PRO A 388 -35.02 -15.92 9.60
N LEU A 389 -35.15 -17.24 9.43
CA LEU A 389 -36.15 -17.87 8.60
C LEU A 389 -37.18 -18.55 9.49
N ASN A 390 -38.44 -18.13 9.42
CA ASN A 390 -39.53 -18.66 10.25
C ASN A 390 -39.20 -18.64 11.76
N GLY A 391 -38.49 -17.61 12.22
CA GLY A 391 -38.07 -17.47 13.62
C GLY A 391 -36.85 -18.32 14.01
N VAL A 392 -36.26 -19.07 13.09
CA VAL A 392 -35.03 -19.85 13.30
C VAL A 392 -33.82 -18.99 12.93
N ASP A 393 -32.82 -18.98 13.78
CA ASP A 393 -31.54 -18.32 13.53
C ASP A 393 -30.78 -19.00 12.38
N MET A 394 -30.58 -18.24 11.31
CA MET A 394 -29.92 -18.69 10.07
C MET A 394 -28.45 -18.27 9.97
N THR A 395 -27.90 -17.61 10.98
CA THR A 395 -26.49 -17.19 10.93
C THR A 395 -25.54 -18.37 10.84
N VAL A 396 -24.44 -18.22 10.12
CA VAL A 396 -23.37 -19.25 10.01
C VAL A 396 -22.00 -18.59 10.08
N ASP A 397 -21.03 -19.30 10.64
CA ASP A 397 -19.62 -18.91 10.65
C ASP A 397 -18.86 -19.65 9.55
N LEU A 398 -18.64 -18.95 8.44
CA LEU A 398 -17.92 -19.51 7.31
C LEU A 398 -16.41 -19.62 7.55
N ASP A 399 -15.84 -18.80 8.44
CA ASP A 399 -14.42 -18.91 8.79
C ASP A 399 -14.17 -20.21 9.55
N ASP A 400 -15.05 -20.57 10.51
CA ASP A 400 -14.98 -21.87 11.22
C ASP A 400 -15.16 -23.04 10.25
N LEU A 401 -16.04 -22.91 9.26
CA LEU A 401 -16.23 -23.94 8.23
C LEU A 401 -14.96 -24.12 7.39
N LEU A 402 -14.37 -23.03 6.92
CA LEU A 402 -13.18 -23.10 6.08
C LEU A 402 -11.97 -23.62 6.85
N GLU A 403 -11.73 -23.14 8.07
CA GLU A 403 -10.61 -23.62 8.90
C GLU A 403 -10.70 -25.12 9.15
N LYS A 404 -11.87 -25.62 9.56
CA LYS A 404 -12.08 -27.04 9.82
C LYS A 404 -12.10 -27.85 8.54
N GLY A 405 -12.68 -27.32 7.47
CA GLY A 405 -12.67 -27.93 6.14
C GLY A 405 -11.25 -28.21 5.66
N GLU A 406 -10.34 -27.25 5.80
CA GLU A 406 -8.92 -27.45 5.44
C GLU A 406 -8.26 -28.55 6.29
N ARG A 407 -8.63 -28.69 7.57
CA ARG A 407 -8.14 -29.78 8.43
C ARG A 407 -8.70 -31.14 7.96
N PHE A 408 -9.97 -31.19 7.57
CA PHE A 408 -10.58 -32.42 7.05
C PHE A 408 -9.98 -32.78 5.68
N TYR A 409 -9.73 -31.79 4.82
CA TYR A 409 -9.04 -32.00 3.56
C TYR A 409 -7.68 -32.67 3.78
N LYS A 410 -6.84 -32.13 4.64
CA LYS A 410 -5.52 -32.71 4.97
C LYS A 410 -5.64 -34.12 5.53
N LEU A 411 -6.67 -34.38 6.32
CA LEU A 411 -6.92 -35.73 6.85
C LEU A 411 -7.21 -36.70 5.68
N TYR A 412 -8.19 -36.40 4.83
CA TYR A 412 -8.61 -37.33 3.79
C TYR A 412 -7.63 -37.41 2.63
N HIS A 413 -7.06 -36.30 2.24
CA HIS A 413 -6.12 -36.21 1.12
C HIS A 413 -4.71 -36.66 1.52
N ASP A 414 -4.12 -36.03 2.53
CA ASP A 414 -2.69 -36.20 2.83
C ASP A 414 -2.42 -37.39 3.78
N SER A 415 -3.34 -37.66 4.72
CA SER A 415 -3.10 -38.66 5.76
C SER A 415 -3.74 -40.00 5.45
N LEU A 416 -5.00 -40.03 5.00
CA LEU A 416 -5.73 -41.26 4.69
C LEU A 416 -5.58 -41.68 3.22
N ASN A 417 -5.07 -40.78 2.36
CA ASN A 417 -4.85 -41.03 0.94
C ASN A 417 -6.09 -41.59 0.23
N PHE A 418 -7.26 -40.97 0.47
CA PHE A 418 -8.50 -41.38 -0.23
C PHE A 418 -8.37 -41.12 -1.72
N VAL A 419 -7.63 -40.11 -2.14
CA VAL A 419 -7.26 -39.84 -3.52
C VAL A 419 -5.75 -39.94 -3.67
N THR A 420 -5.25 -40.06 -4.89
CA THR A 420 -3.81 -40.10 -5.17
C THR A 420 -3.28 -38.69 -5.36
N PRO A 421 -2.51 -38.14 -4.41
CA PRO A 421 -1.96 -36.81 -4.56
C PRO A 421 -1.15 -36.63 -5.86
N GLY A 422 -1.37 -35.52 -6.55
CA GLY A 422 -0.77 -35.22 -7.85
C GLY A 422 -1.52 -35.82 -9.06
N ASN A 423 -2.54 -36.66 -8.84
CA ASN A 423 -3.35 -37.28 -9.91
C ASN A 423 -4.86 -37.10 -9.69
N SER A 424 -5.27 -36.32 -8.72
CA SER A 424 -6.69 -36.04 -8.44
C SER A 424 -7.10 -34.67 -8.96
N ASN A 425 -8.35 -34.54 -9.37
CA ASN A 425 -8.92 -33.25 -9.71
C ASN A 425 -8.88 -32.24 -8.56
N VAL A 426 -8.93 -32.70 -7.30
CA VAL A 426 -8.80 -31.79 -6.12
C VAL A 426 -7.44 -31.13 -6.00
N ASP A 427 -6.41 -31.62 -6.69
CA ASP A 427 -5.08 -30.98 -6.73
C ASP A 427 -5.10 -29.64 -7.53
N SER A 428 -6.04 -29.51 -8.47
CA SER A 428 -6.14 -28.36 -9.38
C SER A 428 -7.46 -27.60 -9.30
N ILE A 429 -8.50 -28.19 -8.69
CA ILE A 429 -9.86 -27.65 -8.62
C ILE A 429 -10.29 -27.65 -7.14
N ARG A 430 -10.92 -26.55 -6.69
CA ARG A 430 -11.51 -26.46 -5.34
C ARG A 430 -12.76 -27.30 -5.22
N MET A 431 -12.92 -27.98 -4.11
CA MET A 431 -14.18 -28.64 -3.75
C MET A 431 -15.24 -27.59 -3.44
N MET A 432 -16.49 -27.85 -3.85
CA MET A 432 -17.61 -26.93 -3.63
C MET A 432 -18.34 -27.25 -2.34
N VAL A 433 -18.68 -26.21 -1.58
CA VAL A 433 -19.63 -26.27 -0.48
C VAL A 433 -20.79 -25.34 -0.77
N ILE A 434 -22.02 -25.82 -0.69
CA ILE A 434 -23.23 -25.04 -0.88
C ILE A 434 -23.99 -24.95 0.44
N VAL A 435 -24.19 -23.71 0.92
CA VAL A 435 -24.93 -23.44 2.15
C VAL A 435 -26.36 -23.02 1.78
N HIS A 436 -27.32 -23.88 2.10
CA HIS A 436 -28.74 -23.68 1.83
C HIS A 436 -29.40 -22.80 2.90
N TYR A 437 -30.19 -21.81 2.45
CA TYR A 437 -31.01 -21.00 3.33
C TYR A 437 -32.35 -21.70 3.58
N THR A 438 -32.28 -22.72 4.43
CA THR A 438 -33.44 -23.58 4.77
C THR A 438 -33.38 -24.01 6.23
N THR A 439 -34.56 -24.19 6.84
CA THR A 439 -34.70 -24.81 8.17
C THR A 439 -34.77 -26.34 8.11
N THR A 440 -34.92 -26.92 6.92
CA THR A 440 -34.86 -28.36 6.75
C THR A 440 -33.42 -28.85 6.93
N TRP A 441 -33.20 -29.75 7.85
CA TRP A 441 -31.88 -30.31 8.12
C TRP A 441 -31.28 -30.88 6.82
N THR A 442 -30.09 -30.43 6.49
CA THR A 442 -29.41 -30.80 5.25
C THR A 442 -27.92 -30.95 5.55
N ALA A 443 -27.40 -32.16 5.42
CA ALA A 443 -25.99 -32.46 5.29
C ALA A 443 -25.87 -33.57 4.27
N TYR A 444 -25.09 -33.36 3.22
CA TYR A 444 -24.90 -34.34 2.16
C TYR A 444 -23.53 -34.15 1.51
N GLY A 445 -22.73 -35.19 1.51
CA GLY A 445 -21.47 -35.27 0.79
C GLY A 445 -21.65 -36.05 -0.52
N GLY A 446 -21.12 -35.52 -1.61
CA GLY A 446 -21.23 -36.12 -2.95
C GLY A 446 -20.29 -35.42 -3.92
N GLY A 447 -20.76 -35.16 -5.15
CA GLY A 447 -19.95 -34.46 -6.13
C GLY A 447 -20.79 -33.89 -7.27
N TYR A 448 -20.13 -33.07 -8.10
CA TYR A 448 -20.71 -32.46 -9.29
C TYR A 448 -20.07 -32.98 -10.57
N ASP A 449 -20.91 -33.27 -11.55
CA ASP A 449 -20.57 -33.63 -12.95
C ASP A 449 -19.53 -34.76 -13.08
N ASP A 450 -19.45 -35.61 -12.08
CA ASP A 450 -18.40 -36.63 -11.97
C ASP A 450 -16.98 -36.08 -12.14
N VAL A 451 -16.78 -34.83 -11.68
CA VAL A 451 -15.49 -34.10 -11.76
C VAL A 451 -14.95 -33.80 -10.37
N ILE A 452 -15.78 -33.26 -9.49
CA ILE A 452 -15.31 -32.73 -8.19
C ILE A 452 -16.24 -33.09 -7.05
N GLY A 453 -15.68 -33.45 -5.91
CA GLY A 453 -16.42 -33.65 -4.67
C GLY A 453 -17.10 -32.36 -4.19
N ALA A 454 -18.28 -32.49 -3.61
CA ALA A 454 -19.06 -31.35 -3.14
C ALA A 454 -19.82 -31.67 -1.85
N LEU A 455 -20.19 -30.62 -1.12
CA LEU A 455 -20.89 -30.70 0.15
C LEU A 455 -22.09 -29.74 0.16
N TRP A 456 -23.24 -30.22 0.58
CA TRP A 456 -24.45 -29.43 0.78
C TRP A 456 -24.81 -29.40 2.26
N VAL A 457 -24.96 -28.22 2.84
CA VAL A 457 -25.20 -28.03 4.27
C VAL A 457 -26.24 -26.94 4.53
N ASN A 458 -26.77 -26.89 5.73
CA ASN A 458 -27.60 -25.79 6.21
C ASN A 458 -27.14 -25.35 7.60
N PRO A 459 -27.63 -24.21 8.15
CA PRO A 459 -27.18 -23.70 9.44
C PRO A 459 -27.30 -24.71 10.61
N ALA A 460 -28.31 -25.59 10.59
CA ALA A 460 -28.52 -26.56 11.64
C ALA A 460 -27.36 -27.60 11.75
N THR A 461 -26.67 -27.89 10.64
CA THR A 461 -25.58 -28.86 10.59
C THR A 461 -24.22 -28.23 10.84
N MET A 462 -24.16 -26.89 10.92
CA MET A 462 -22.93 -26.09 11.07
C MET A 462 -22.78 -25.45 12.46
N LYS A 463 -23.64 -25.79 13.41
CA LYS A 463 -23.63 -25.19 14.77
C LYS A 463 -23.43 -26.24 15.85
N PRO A 464 -22.19 -26.62 16.16
CA PRO A 464 -20.92 -26.20 15.55
C PRO A 464 -20.57 -27.00 14.28
N VAL A 465 -19.65 -26.48 13.47
CA VAL A 465 -18.97 -27.28 12.45
C VAL A 465 -18.18 -28.39 13.15
N GLY A 466 -18.52 -29.63 12.91
CA GLY A 466 -17.96 -30.77 13.66
C GLY A 466 -18.15 -32.10 12.95
N GLN A 467 -18.51 -33.14 13.72
CA GLN A 467 -18.57 -34.51 13.26
C GLN A 467 -19.43 -34.71 12.01
N THR A 468 -20.62 -34.11 11.94
CA THR A 468 -21.51 -34.20 10.77
C THR A 468 -20.81 -33.70 9.52
N ILE A 469 -20.19 -32.53 9.59
CA ILE A 469 -19.48 -31.97 8.45
C ILE A 469 -18.25 -32.80 8.06
N ALA A 470 -17.49 -33.30 9.04
CA ALA A 470 -16.37 -34.21 8.78
C ALA A 470 -16.82 -35.48 8.06
N HIS A 471 -17.91 -36.11 8.52
CA HIS A 471 -18.50 -37.27 7.90
C HIS A 471 -18.93 -37.02 6.44
N GLU A 472 -19.62 -35.92 6.18
CA GLU A 472 -20.07 -35.57 4.81
C GLU A 472 -18.89 -35.23 3.90
N PHE A 473 -17.81 -34.67 4.43
CA PHE A 473 -16.56 -34.53 3.68
C PHE A 473 -15.96 -35.89 3.32
N GLY A 474 -16.06 -36.89 4.20
CA GLY A 474 -15.70 -38.28 3.90
C GLY A 474 -16.42 -38.79 2.65
N HIS A 475 -17.73 -38.58 2.58
CA HIS A 475 -18.53 -38.90 1.38
C HIS A 475 -18.09 -38.12 0.14
N SER A 476 -17.76 -36.86 0.28
CA SER A 476 -17.25 -36.05 -0.84
C SER A 476 -15.93 -36.59 -1.37
N PHE A 477 -15.03 -37.07 -0.52
CA PHE A 477 -13.79 -37.72 -0.94
C PHE A 477 -14.02 -39.14 -1.50
N GLN A 478 -14.94 -39.92 -0.96
CA GLN A 478 -15.34 -41.19 -1.56
C GLN A 478 -15.87 -40.99 -2.97
N TYR A 479 -16.66 -39.91 -3.18
CA TYR A 479 -17.13 -39.55 -4.52
C TYR A 479 -15.97 -39.09 -5.42
N GLN A 480 -14.98 -38.40 -4.87
CA GLN A 480 -13.82 -37.95 -5.62
C GLN A 480 -13.00 -39.10 -6.18
N VAL A 481 -12.88 -40.19 -5.45
CA VAL A 481 -12.22 -41.43 -5.96
C VAL A 481 -12.88 -41.87 -7.26
N TYR A 482 -14.21 -41.87 -7.31
CA TYR A 482 -14.95 -42.18 -8.53
C TYR A 482 -14.73 -41.11 -9.63
N CYS A 483 -14.68 -39.83 -9.27
CA CYS A 483 -14.43 -38.74 -10.21
C CYS A 483 -13.06 -38.87 -10.88
N ASP A 484 -12.08 -39.36 -10.16
CA ASP A 484 -10.69 -39.47 -10.64
C ASP A 484 -10.47 -40.77 -11.44
N ASP A 485 -11.34 -41.74 -11.31
CA ASP A 485 -11.24 -43.00 -12.08
C ASP A 485 -11.66 -42.78 -13.55
N PRO A 486 -10.75 -43.00 -14.51
CA PRO A 486 -11.07 -42.87 -15.93
C PRO A 486 -12.17 -43.85 -16.43
N ASN A 487 -12.32 -44.99 -15.75
CA ASN A 487 -13.33 -45.97 -16.05
C ASN A 487 -14.67 -45.74 -15.37
N LYS A 488 -14.69 -44.79 -14.41
CA LYS A 488 -15.87 -44.49 -13.59
C LYS A 488 -16.43 -45.74 -12.85
N GLU A 489 -15.51 -46.52 -12.34
CA GLU A 489 -15.90 -47.67 -11.49
C GLU A 489 -16.48 -47.15 -10.17
N ALA A 490 -17.48 -47.86 -9.65
CA ALA A 490 -18.23 -47.39 -8.49
C ALA A 490 -17.33 -47.22 -7.24
N GLY A 491 -16.32 -48.09 -7.03
CA GLY A 491 -15.42 -48.02 -5.89
C GLY A 491 -16.16 -47.79 -4.57
N PHE A 492 -15.83 -46.73 -3.87
CA PHE A 492 -16.49 -46.32 -2.62
C PHE A 492 -17.97 -45.92 -2.80
N ARG A 493 -18.41 -45.61 -4.00
CA ARG A 493 -19.82 -45.28 -4.30
C ARG A 493 -20.72 -46.51 -4.39
N GLN A 494 -20.18 -47.70 -4.31
CA GLN A 494 -21.00 -48.92 -4.37
C GLN A 494 -22.03 -48.89 -3.23
N GLY A 495 -23.31 -48.93 -3.59
CA GLY A 495 -24.42 -48.84 -2.68
C GLY A 495 -24.92 -47.42 -2.34
N GLN A 496 -24.30 -46.38 -2.83
CA GLN A 496 -24.75 -44.98 -2.64
C GLN A 496 -26.22 -44.75 -3.06
N SER A 497 -26.69 -45.43 -4.06
CA SER A 497 -28.05 -45.25 -4.61
C SER A 497 -29.18 -45.83 -3.79
N GLY A 498 -28.91 -46.49 -2.65
CA GLY A 498 -29.92 -47.09 -1.79
C GLY A 498 -30.68 -48.28 -2.40
N THR A 499 -30.25 -48.77 -3.59
CA THR A 499 -30.88 -49.89 -4.29
C THR A 499 -30.29 -51.25 -3.93
N SER A 500 -29.16 -51.30 -3.26
CA SER A 500 -28.59 -52.53 -2.68
C SER A 500 -28.24 -52.30 -1.23
N GLN A 501 -28.77 -53.14 -0.32
CA GLN A 501 -28.52 -53.03 1.11
C GLN A 501 -27.04 -53.28 1.49
N ASP A 502 -26.31 -53.99 0.64
CA ASP A 502 -24.95 -54.45 0.97
C ASP A 502 -23.87 -53.36 0.76
N GLY A 503 -24.14 -52.36 -0.06
CA GLY A 503 -23.18 -51.28 -0.39
C GLY A 503 -23.27 -50.05 0.54
N ASN A 504 -24.43 -49.80 1.11
CA ASN A 504 -24.64 -48.59 1.93
C ASN A 504 -23.82 -48.64 3.23
N SER A 505 -23.64 -49.80 3.82
CA SER A 505 -22.82 -49.98 5.02
C SER A 505 -21.36 -49.61 4.80
N PHE A 506 -20.79 -49.92 3.63
CA PHE A 506 -19.41 -49.60 3.32
C PHE A 506 -19.25 -48.09 3.05
N TRP A 507 -20.19 -47.49 2.34
CA TRP A 507 -20.22 -46.06 2.11
C TRP A 507 -20.26 -45.26 3.42
N GLU A 508 -21.19 -45.60 4.31
CA GLU A 508 -21.37 -44.94 5.61
C GLU A 508 -20.23 -45.23 6.62
N MET A 509 -19.66 -46.43 6.58
CA MET A 509 -18.63 -46.85 7.54
C MET A 509 -17.27 -46.21 7.27
N CYS A 510 -17.00 -45.77 6.04
CA CYS A 510 -15.70 -45.24 5.64
C CYS A 510 -15.69 -43.69 5.59
N ALA A 511 -16.82 -43.04 5.78
CA ALA A 511 -16.96 -41.59 5.74
C ALA A 511 -16.71 -40.87 7.09
#